data_e8f80d182f2ba57184ca19a7bf8ebc98
#
_entry.id   e8f80d182f2ba57184ca19a7bf8ebc98
#
_cell.length_a   1.000
_cell.length_b   1.000
_cell.length_c   1.000
_cell.angle_alpha   90.00
_cell.angle_beta   90.00
_cell.angle_gamma   90.00
#
_symmetry.space_group_name_H-M   'P 1'
#
loop_
_entity.id
_entity.type
_entity.pdbx_description
1 polymer ?
#
loop_
_entity_poly.entity_id
_entity_poly.type
_entity_poly.pdbx_seq_one_letter_code
_entity_poly.pdbx_strand_id
1 'polypeptide(L)'
;LYQKRMFTEFNAALRIPLKQVFQACREYIKYPFFVMPANLINKFTSDLPLYFLALYFSTSITGGFSFALTLLNVPLKIIGTSIASVFYQKAAEIYIDSPSLLSDFTIKLHLKMLIIGSIVFGVIFAFGEFLFSFVFGTEWALAGKFASLLSIYYIYRVISSPLSKIFSITRNEQYTLWINITLAVSRTISIYFGVLTEDPLTAVLYFSVGNLIGYFITNLLVFYILKANLVKIVLTDIAIILSSFAFFYYLNLWFIKI
;
A
#
# COMPACT_ATOMS: atom_id res chain seq x y z
N LEU A 1 -3.97 -18.30 -33.76
CA LEU A 1 -5.14 -17.40 -33.53
C LEU A 1 -4.74 -16.09 -32.83
N TYR A 2 -3.89 -16.10 -31.79
CA TYR A 2 -3.46 -14.90 -31.03
C TYR A 2 -2.63 -13.93 -31.89
N GLN A 3 -1.66 -14.44 -32.67
CA GLN A 3 -0.84 -13.64 -33.56
C GLN A 3 -1.63 -12.94 -34.69
N LYS A 4 -2.61 -13.63 -35.29
CA LYS A 4 -3.47 -13.01 -36.33
C LYS A 4 -4.30 -11.86 -35.77
N ARG A 5 -4.85 -12.00 -34.55
CA ARG A 5 -5.62 -10.95 -33.89
C ARG A 5 -4.75 -9.73 -33.55
N MET A 6 -3.52 -9.97 -33.07
CA MET A 6 -2.56 -8.90 -32.78
C MET A 6 -2.14 -8.11 -34.03
N PHE A 7 -1.95 -8.80 -35.18
CA PHE A 7 -1.66 -8.14 -36.46
C PHE A 7 -2.85 -7.33 -37.01
N THR A 8 -4.08 -7.81 -36.85
CA THR A 8 -5.28 -7.07 -37.26
C THR A 8 -5.52 -5.84 -36.39
N GLU A 9 -5.31 -5.95 -35.08
CA GLU A 9 -5.39 -4.81 -34.14
C GLU A 9 -4.29 -3.78 -34.39
N PHE A 10 -3.06 -4.22 -34.70
CA PHE A 10 -1.95 -3.33 -35.07
C PHE A 10 -2.23 -2.56 -36.38
N ASN A 11 -2.71 -3.24 -37.42
CA ASN A 11 -3.07 -2.61 -38.69
C ASN A 11 -4.27 -1.67 -38.56
N ALA A 12 -5.21 -1.97 -37.66
CA ALA A 12 -6.31 -1.07 -37.34
C ALA A 12 -5.81 0.19 -36.61
N ALA A 13 -4.85 0.02 -35.68
CA ALA A 13 -4.23 1.14 -34.96
C ALA A 13 -3.49 2.11 -35.90
N LEU A 14 -2.80 1.60 -36.93
CA LEU A 14 -2.13 2.43 -37.94
C LEU A 14 -3.09 3.27 -38.82
N ARG A 15 -4.37 2.94 -38.83
CA ARG A 15 -5.39 3.69 -39.59
C ARG A 15 -6.12 4.78 -38.79
N ILE A 16 -5.76 4.94 -37.48
CA ILE A 16 -6.36 5.96 -36.63
C ILE A 16 -5.92 7.34 -37.14
N PRO A 17 -6.87 8.27 -37.44
CA PRO A 17 -6.51 9.60 -37.83
C PRO A 17 -5.69 10.33 -36.80
N LEU A 18 -4.63 11.02 -37.21
CA LEU A 18 -3.73 11.77 -36.28
C LEU A 18 -4.51 12.72 -35.35
N LYS A 19 -5.63 13.26 -35.83
CA LYS A 19 -6.52 14.12 -35.03
C LYS A 19 -7.09 13.38 -33.81
N GLN A 20 -7.47 12.11 -33.94
CA GLN A 20 -7.97 11.31 -32.83
C GLN A 20 -6.85 10.93 -31.85
N VAL A 21 -5.65 10.65 -32.38
CA VAL A 21 -4.45 10.40 -31.53
C VAL A 21 -4.13 11.64 -30.71
N PHE A 22 -4.12 12.83 -31.35
CA PHE A 22 -3.86 14.10 -30.67
C PHE A 22 -4.92 14.44 -29.60
N GLN A 23 -6.18 14.15 -29.91
CA GLN A 23 -7.28 14.33 -28.96
C GLN A 23 -7.15 13.40 -27.75
N ALA A 24 -6.83 12.14 -27.98
CA ALA A 24 -6.54 11.18 -26.89
C ALA A 24 -5.33 11.63 -26.06
N CYS A 25 -4.23 12.03 -26.68
CA CYS A 25 -3.07 12.56 -25.97
C CYS A 25 -3.43 13.75 -25.06
N ARG A 26 -4.28 14.65 -25.55
CA ARG A 26 -4.74 15.81 -24.78
C ARG A 26 -5.66 15.40 -23.62
N GLU A 27 -6.51 14.40 -23.83
CA GLU A 27 -7.40 13.89 -22.79
C GLU A 27 -6.64 13.21 -21.65
N TYR A 28 -5.59 12.44 -21.97
CA TYR A 28 -4.79 11.70 -21.01
C TYR A 28 -3.48 12.40 -20.61
N ILE A 29 -3.31 13.68 -20.95
CA ILE A 29 -2.07 14.45 -20.70
C ILE A 29 -1.66 14.45 -19.23
N LYS A 30 -2.60 14.38 -18.31
CA LYS A 30 -2.34 14.36 -16.88
C LYS A 30 -1.61 13.07 -16.44
N TYR A 31 -1.80 11.97 -17.17
CA TYR A 31 -1.21 10.69 -16.78
C TYR A 31 0.33 10.70 -16.81
N PRO A 32 1.00 11.07 -17.91
CA PRO A 32 2.46 11.17 -17.97
C PRO A 32 3.02 12.27 -17.05
N PHE A 33 2.27 13.35 -16.78
CA PHE A 33 2.76 14.44 -15.94
C PHE A 33 2.59 14.21 -14.44
N PHE A 34 1.61 13.45 -14.01
CA PHE A 34 1.33 13.23 -12.58
C PHE A 34 1.55 11.78 -12.16
N VAL A 35 1.05 10.81 -12.92
CA VAL A 35 1.07 9.40 -12.48
C VAL A 35 2.44 8.76 -12.72
N MET A 36 3.10 9.04 -13.85
CA MET A 36 4.44 8.48 -14.10
C MET A 36 5.50 8.99 -13.10
N PRO A 37 5.66 10.31 -12.87
CA PRO A 37 6.59 10.80 -11.85
C PRO A 37 6.24 10.29 -10.46
N ALA A 38 4.95 10.22 -10.11
CA ALA A 38 4.50 9.68 -8.84
C ALA A 38 4.96 8.22 -8.63
N ASN A 39 4.81 7.38 -9.65
CA ASN A 39 5.23 5.98 -9.58
C ASN A 39 6.76 5.84 -9.47
N LEU A 40 7.54 6.68 -10.17
CA LEU A 40 9.00 6.71 -10.06
C LEU A 40 9.44 7.12 -8.66
N ILE A 41 8.88 8.21 -8.12
CA ILE A 41 9.15 8.67 -6.76
C ILE A 41 8.82 7.57 -5.75
N ASN A 42 7.64 6.94 -5.88
CA ASN A 42 7.22 5.88 -4.97
C ASN A 42 8.16 4.67 -5.04
N LYS A 43 8.53 4.23 -6.24
CA LYS A 43 9.44 3.08 -6.40
C LYS A 43 10.80 3.38 -5.78
N PHE A 44 11.39 4.52 -6.10
CA PHE A 44 12.70 4.91 -5.58
C PHE A 44 12.70 5.03 -4.04
N THR A 45 11.70 5.71 -3.48
CA THR A 45 11.63 5.93 -2.03
C THR A 45 11.18 4.71 -1.24
N SER A 46 10.55 3.73 -1.88
CA SER A 46 10.23 2.44 -1.24
C SER A 46 11.47 1.60 -0.96
N ASP A 47 12.53 1.77 -1.76
CA ASP A 47 13.77 1.03 -1.62
C ASP A 47 14.80 1.78 -0.71
N LEU A 48 14.55 3.05 -0.34
CA LEU A 48 15.43 3.85 0.51
C LEU A 48 15.83 3.17 1.82
N PRO A 49 14.93 2.51 2.59
CA PRO A 49 15.32 1.89 3.85
C PRO A 49 16.38 0.81 3.66
N LEU A 50 16.40 0.10 2.53
CA LEU A 50 17.46 -0.88 2.24
C LEU A 50 18.83 -0.21 2.13
N TYR A 51 18.90 0.95 1.47
CA TYR A 51 20.14 1.70 1.33
C TYR A 51 20.61 2.28 2.68
N PHE A 52 19.69 2.85 3.46
CA PHE A 52 20.03 3.38 4.79
C PHE A 52 20.47 2.26 5.73
N LEU A 53 19.77 1.13 5.76
CA LEU A 53 20.17 0.01 6.62
C LEU A 53 21.51 -0.61 6.18
N ALA A 54 21.80 -0.64 4.87
CA ALA A 54 23.09 -1.12 4.37
C ALA A 54 24.26 -0.18 4.69
N LEU A 55 24.00 1.14 4.78
CA LEU A 55 25.04 2.14 5.10
C LEU A 55 25.34 2.22 6.61
N TYR A 56 24.32 2.07 7.45
CA TYR A 56 24.45 2.30 8.88
C TYR A 56 24.54 1.00 9.71
N PHE A 57 24.12 -0.14 9.13
CA PHE A 57 24.13 -1.43 9.80
C PHE A 57 24.80 -2.52 8.96
N SER A 58 24.75 -3.77 9.45
CA SER A 58 25.37 -4.90 8.74
C SER A 58 24.54 -5.42 7.56
N THR A 59 25.20 -6.13 6.64
CA THR A 59 24.55 -6.82 5.50
C THR A 59 23.51 -7.84 6.01
N SER A 60 23.74 -8.49 7.15
CA SER A 60 22.81 -9.44 7.74
C SER A 60 21.50 -8.76 8.16
N ILE A 61 21.56 -7.58 8.78
CA ILE A 61 20.41 -6.78 9.17
C ILE A 61 19.61 -6.35 7.93
N THR A 62 20.32 -5.85 6.92
CA THR A 62 19.70 -5.44 5.65
C THR A 62 19.04 -6.62 4.93
N GLY A 63 19.69 -7.79 4.93
CA GLY A 63 19.15 -9.03 4.38
C GLY A 63 17.88 -9.48 5.09
N GLY A 64 17.86 -9.46 6.42
CA GLY A 64 16.69 -9.77 7.25
C GLY A 64 15.52 -8.83 6.96
N PHE A 65 15.78 -7.54 6.85
CA PHE A 65 14.76 -6.54 6.49
C PHE A 65 14.21 -6.77 5.06
N SER A 66 15.07 -7.03 4.09
CA SER A 66 14.67 -7.33 2.70
C SER A 66 13.79 -8.58 2.63
N PHE A 67 14.14 -9.61 3.41
CA PHE A 67 13.38 -10.84 3.49
C PHE A 67 12.00 -10.62 4.11
N ALA A 68 11.92 -9.85 5.21
CA ALA A 68 10.65 -9.45 5.82
C ALA A 68 9.75 -8.71 4.83
N LEU A 69 10.28 -7.72 4.08
CA LEU A 69 9.54 -7.00 3.04
C LEU A 69 9.03 -7.95 1.94
N THR A 70 9.86 -8.89 1.50
CA THR A 70 9.51 -9.85 0.44
C THR A 70 8.30 -10.69 0.85
N LEU A 71 8.30 -11.22 2.07
CA LEU A 71 7.20 -12.04 2.58
C LEU A 71 5.94 -11.22 2.84
N LEU A 72 6.04 -10.01 3.40
CA LEU A 72 4.90 -9.12 3.60
C LEU A 72 4.26 -8.67 2.28
N ASN A 73 5.04 -8.59 1.21
CA ASN A 73 4.51 -8.23 -0.12
C ASN A 73 3.70 -9.38 -0.76
N VAL A 74 3.81 -10.63 -0.31
CA VAL A 74 3.00 -11.76 -0.85
C VAL A 74 1.51 -11.54 -0.61
N PRO A 75 1.01 -11.40 0.64
CA PRO A 75 -0.40 -11.13 0.87
C PRO A 75 -0.86 -9.80 0.26
N LEU A 76 0.01 -8.78 0.26
CA LEU A 76 -0.30 -7.49 -0.38
C LEU A 76 -0.59 -7.65 -1.88
N LYS A 77 0.23 -8.42 -2.61
CA LYS A 77 0.03 -8.66 -4.05
C LYS A 77 -1.24 -9.49 -4.30
N ILE A 78 -1.43 -10.59 -3.56
CA ILE A 78 -2.59 -11.46 -3.77
C ILE A 78 -3.89 -10.72 -3.51
N ILE A 79 -4.00 -9.99 -2.39
CA ILE A 79 -5.23 -9.31 -1.98
C ILE A 79 -5.37 -7.99 -2.74
N GLY A 80 -4.31 -7.15 -2.71
CA GLY A 80 -4.38 -5.78 -3.20
C GLY A 80 -4.56 -5.67 -4.71
N THR A 81 -3.77 -6.41 -5.51
CA THR A 81 -3.81 -6.28 -6.98
C THR A 81 -5.06 -6.93 -7.59
N SER A 82 -5.47 -8.09 -7.08
CA SER A 82 -6.66 -8.80 -7.58
C SER A 82 -7.92 -7.98 -7.32
N ILE A 83 -8.04 -7.41 -6.12
CA ILE A 83 -9.19 -6.56 -5.77
C ILE A 83 -9.13 -5.21 -6.52
N ALA A 84 -7.95 -4.64 -6.71
CA ALA A 84 -7.81 -3.33 -7.37
C ALA A 84 -8.34 -3.31 -8.81
N SER A 85 -8.15 -4.37 -9.58
CA SER A 85 -8.65 -4.45 -10.97
C SER A 85 -10.18 -4.54 -11.02
N VAL A 86 -10.78 -5.38 -10.19
CA VAL A 86 -12.23 -5.54 -10.09
C VAL A 86 -12.88 -4.26 -9.54
N PHE A 87 -12.27 -3.68 -8.51
CA PHE A 87 -12.74 -2.43 -7.92
C PHE A 87 -12.72 -1.29 -8.94
N TYR A 88 -11.61 -1.13 -9.69
CA TYR A 88 -11.49 -0.08 -10.71
C TYR A 88 -12.62 -0.14 -11.74
N GLN A 89 -12.86 -1.35 -12.24
CA GLN A 89 -13.89 -1.57 -13.27
C GLN A 89 -15.29 -1.21 -12.76
N LYS A 90 -15.65 -1.75 -11.57
CA LYS A 90 -16.97 -1.50 -10.98
C LYS A 90 -17.17 -0.08 -10.49
N ALA A 91 -16.13 0.51 -9.89
CA ALA A 91 -16.18 1.90 -9.44
C ALA A 91 -16.28 2.90 -10.61
N ALA A 92 -15.62 2.62 -11.76
CA ALA A 92 -15.74 3.44 -12.96
C ALA A 92 -17.16 3.37 -13.56
N GLU A 93 -17.77 2.17 -13.61
CA GLU A 93 -19.17 1.98 -14.00
C GLU A 93 -20.12 2.79 -13.09
N ILE A 94 -19.98 2.63 -11.77
CA ILE A 94 -20.80 3.36 -10.79
C ILE A 94 -20.59 4.87 -10.92
N TYR A 95 -19.39 5.33 -11.19
CA TYR A 95 -19.10 6.76 -11.34
C TYR A 95 -19.84 7.38 -12.54
N ILE A 96 -20.04 6.61 -13.62
CA ILE A 96 -20.78 7.05 -14.82
C ILE A 96 -22.29 6.97 -14.58
N ASP A 97 -22.79 5.83 -14.09
CA ASP A 97 -24.21 5.53 -14.02
C ASP A 97 -24.91 6.14 -12.81
N SER A 98 -24.25 6.14 -11.65
CA SER A 98 -24.83 6.55 -10.36
C SER A 98 -23.75 7.09 -9.41
N PRO A 99 -23.19 8.29 -9.66
CA PRO A 99 -22.05 8.84 -8.91
C PRO A 99 -22.27 8.92 -7.39
N SER A 100 -23.52 9.09 -6.95
CA SER A 100 -23.89 9.16 -5.52
C SER A 100 -23.62 7.86 -4.77
N LEU A 101 -23.63 6.72 -5.44
CA LEU A 101 -23.38 5.40 -4.83
C LEU A 101 -21.88 5.07 -4.70
N LEU A 102 -21.00 5.84 -5.36
CA LEU A 102 -19.56 5.55 -5.36
C LEU A 102 -18.96 5.62 -3.95
N SER A 103 -19.39 6.57 -3.14
CA SER A 103 -18.93 6.71 -1.75
C SER A 103 -19.25 5.48 -0.94
N ASP A 104 -20.51 5.03 -0.93
CA ASP A 104 -20.96 3.87 -0.17
C ASP A 104 -20.29 2.57 -0.63
N PHE A 105 -20.14 2.41 -1.96
CA PHE A 105 -19.43 1.28 -2.53
C PHE A 105 -17.96 1.23 -2.08
N THR A 106 -17.28 2.39 -2.07
CA THR A 106 -15.89 2.51 -1.64
C THR A 106 -15.73 2.26 -0.14
N ILE A 107 -16.65 2.77 0.70
CA ILE A 107 -16.66 2.52 2.16
C ILE A 107 -16.84 1.03 2.45
N LYS A 108 -17.76 0.35 1.76
CA LYS A 108 -17.95 -1.11 1.94
C LYS A 108 -16.70 -1.90 1.61
N LEU A 109 -15.99 -1.54 0.53
CA LEU A 109 -14.71 -2.18 0.21
C LEU A 109 -13.65 -1.87 1.26
N HIS A 110 -13.51 -0.60 1.65
CA HIS A 110 -12.58 -0.17 2.68
C HIS A 110 -12.72 -1.01 3.95
N LEU A 111 -13.94 -1.14 4.49
CA LEU A 111 -14.20 -1.92 5.69
C LEU A 111 -13.83 -3.41 5.53
N LYS A 112 -14.17 -4.01 4.38
CA LYS A 112 -13.78 -5.40 4.10
C LYS A 112 -12.26 -5.56 4.08
N MET A 113 -11.56 -4.66 3.38
CA MET A 113 -10.09 -4.68 3.29
C MET A 113 -9.44 -4.40 4.65
N LEU A 114 -10.03 -3.51 5.46
CA LEU A 114 -9.58 -3.20 6.80
C LEU A 114 -9.64 -4.44 7.71
N ILE A 115 -10.77 -5.16 7.71
CA ILE A 115 -10.93 -6.39 8.50
C ILE A 115 -9.94 -7.46 8.03
N ILE A 116 -9.88 -7.74 6.73
CA ILE A 116 -8.96 -8.75 6.18
C ILE A 116 -7.50 -8.37 6.48
N GLY A 117 -7.12 -7.12 6.23
CA GLY A 117 -5.78 -6.61 6.52
C GLY A 117 -5.44 -6.68 8.01
N SER A 118 -6.38 -6.31 8.89
CA SER A 118 -6.18 -6.37 10.34
C SER A 118 -6.00 -7.80 10.84
N ILE A 119 -6.68 -8.78 10.26
CA ILE A 119 -6.48 -10.20 10.61
C ILE A 119 -5.10 -10.67 10.14
N VAL A 120 -4.79 -10.51 8.84
CA VAL A 120 -3.55 -11.02 8.25
C VAL A 120 -2.32 -10.36 8.91
N PHE A 121 -2.31 -9.03 8.97
CA PHE A 121 -1.16 -8.31 9.51
C PHE A 121 -1.16 -8.25 11.04
N GLY A 122 -2.31 -8.44 11.70
CA GLY A 122 -2.39 -8.61 13.15
C GLY A 122 -1.73 -9.91 13.63
N VAL A 123 -1.91 -11.01 12.90
CA VAL A 123 -1.18 -12.27 13.16
C VAL A 123 0.33 -12.06 13.01
N ILE A 124 0.77 -11.39 11.94
CA ILE A 124 2.20 -11.13 11.74
C ILE A 124 2.75 -10.18 12.82
N PHE A 125 1.97 -9.17 13.23
CA PHE A 125 2.33 -8.28 14.32
C PHE A 125 2.63 -9.04 15.61
N ALA A 126 1.75 -9.94 15.99
CA ALA A 126 1.86 -10.66 17.27
C ALA A 126 2.85 -11.83 17.22
N PHE A 127 2.91 -12.55 16.12
CA PHE A 127 3.65 -13.80 16.00
C PHE A 127 4.82 -13.77 15.00
N GLY A 128 5.20 -12.61 14.46
CA GLY A 128 6.20 -12.52 13.39
C GLY A 128 7.53 -13.18 13.73
N GLU A 129 8.09 -12.93 14.92
CA GLU A 129 9.33 -13.57 15.36
C GLU A 129 9.19 -15.10 15.43
N PHE A 130 8.11 -15.58 16.02
CA PHE A 130 7.82 -17.01 16.12
C PHE A 130 7.63 -17.65 14.75
N LEU A 131 6.80 -17.05 13.89
CA LEU A 131 6.50 -17.58 12.56
C LEU A 131 7.76 -17.68 11.68
N PHE A 132 8.60 -16.65 11.70
CA PHE A 132 9.83 -16.66 10.91
C PHE A 132 10.83 -17.68 11.45
N SER A 133 10.99 -17.74 12.76
CA SER A 133 11.90 -18.73 13.41
C SER A 133 11.42 -20.16 13.19
N PHE A 134 10.11 -20.39 13.23
CA PHE A 134 9.53 -21.72 13.04
C PHE A 134 9.63 -22.21 11.61
N VAL A 135 9.35 -21.33 10.63
CA VAL A 135 9.29 -21.71 9.20
C VAL A 135 10.66 -21.73 8.55
N PHE A 136 11.53 -20.77 8.90
CA PHE A 136 12.80 -20.55 8.20
C PHE A 136 14.04 -20.81 9.05
N GLY A 137 13.88 -21.04 10.35
CA GLY A 137 14.98 -21.24 11.30
C GLY A 137 15.20 -20.03 12.22
N THR A 138 15.86 -20.27 13.35
CA THR A 138 16.09 -19.27 14.41
C THR A 138 16.94 -18.09 13.95
N GLU A 139 17.78 -18.25 12.96
CA GLU A 139 18.57 -17.19 12.33
C GLU A 139 17.70 -16.10 11.68
N TRP A 140 16.44 -16.37 11.37
CA TRP A 140 15.49 -15.43 10.80
C TRP A 140 14.60 -14.73 11.82
N ALA A 141 14.86 -14.92 13.12
CA ALA A 141 14.09 -14.28 14.21
C ALA A 141 14.07 -12.75 14.07
N LEU A 142 15.19 -12.12 13.72
CA LEU A 142 15.27 -10.67 13.51
C LEU A 142 14.41 -10.20 12.33
N ALA A 143 14.37 -10.98 11.25
CA ALA A 143 13.47 -10.68 10.11
C ALA A 143 12.00 -10.74 10.52
N GLY A 144 11.65 -11.69 11.41
CA GLY A 144 10.33 -11.76 12.01
C GLY A 144 9.97 -10.54 12.85
N LYS A 145 10.91 -10.02 13.66
CA LYS A 145 10.73 -8.75 14.41
C LYS A 145 10.50 -7.58 13.45
N PHE A 146 11.27 -7.48 12.36
CA PHE A 146 11.03 -6.47 11.33
C PHE A 146 9.64 -6.63 10.69
N ALA A 147 9.23 -7.86 10.37
CA ALA A 147 7.90 -8.12 9.82
C ALA A 147 6.78 -7.68 10.77
N SER A 148 6.94 -7.94 12.09
CA SER A 148 6.00 -7.45 13.12
C SER A 148 5.87 -5.93 13.11
N LEU A 149 6.98 -5.20 13.11
CA LEU A 149 6.98 -3.74 13.10
C LEU A 149 6.39 -3.16 11.81
N LEU A 150 6.72 -3.76 10.66
CA LEU A 150 6.23 -3.32 9.35
C LEU A 150 4.73 -3.60 9.17
N SER A 151 4.19 -4.66 9.77
CA SER A 151 2.78 -5.05 9.65
C SER A 151 1.82 -3.92 10.06
N ILE A 152 2.25 -3.02 10.96
CA ILE A 152 1.46 -1.87 11.43
C ILE A 152 0.96 -1.01 10.26
N TYR A 153 1.83 -0.67 9.30
CA TYR A 153 1.42 0.16 8.16
C TYR A 153 0.91 -0.66 6.96
N TYR A 154 1.23 -1.96 6.90
CA TYR A 154 0.78 -2.81 5.80
C TYR A 154 -0.74 -2.94 5.73
N ILE A 155 -1.46 -2.77 6.85
CA ILE A 155 -2.92 -2.71 6.88
C ILE A 155 -3.42 -1.58 5.96
N TYR A 156 -2.93 -0.35 6.17
CA TYR A 156 -3.34 0.77 5.32
C TYR A 156 -2.78 0.67 3.90
N ARG A 157 -1.62 0.08 3.72
CA ARG A 157 -1.02 -0.13 2.40
C ARG A 157 -1.86 -1.06 1.54
N VAL A 158 -2.39 -2.16 2.10
CA VAL A 158 -3.25 -3.09 1.35
C VAL A 158 -4.59 -2.45 0.96
N ILE A 159 -5.13 -1.60 1.83
CA ILE A 159 -6.35 -0.84 1.58
C ILE A 159 -6.11 0.23 0.50
N SER A 160 -5.01 0.97 0.58
CA SER A 160 -4.66 2.03 -0.36
C SER A 160 -4.47 1.51 -1.80
N SER A 161 -4.06 0.27 -1.96
CA SER A 161 -3.83 -0.34 -3.29
C SER A 161 -5.05 -0.25 -4.22
N PRO A 162 -6.26 -0.73 -3.85
CA PRO A 162 -7.45 -0.53 -4.66
C PRO A 162 -8.02 0.89 -4.56
N LEU A 163 -8.07 1.49 -3.38
CA LEU A 163 -8.77 2.77 -3.16
C LEU A 163 -8.12 3.94 -3.90
N SER A 164 -6.81 3.94 -4.08
CA SER A 164 -6.10 4.98 -4.85
C SER A 164 -6.55 5.06 -6.32
N LYS A 165 -7.24 4.04 -6.85
CA LYS A 165 -7.83 4.09 -8.19
C LYS A 165 -8.93 5.14 -8.31
N ILE A 166 -9.54 5.58 -7.21
CA ILE A 166 -10.51 6.66 -7.18
C ILE A 166 -9.94 7.95 -7.78
N PHE A 167 -8.64 8.23 -7.58
CA PHE A 167 -8.02 9.43 -8.15
C PHE A 167 -8.07 9.44 -9.69
N SER A 168 -7.86 8.29 -10.33
CA SER A 168 -7.97 8.19 -11.80
C SER A 168 -9.43 8.17 -12.25
N ILE A 169 -10.33 7.48 -11.55
CA ILE A 169 -11.76 7.40 -11.88
C ILE A 169 -12.39 8.80 -11.82
N THR A 170 -12.04 9.60 -10.82
CA THR A 170 -12.57 10.95 -10.61
C THR A 170 -11.78 12.05 -11.35
N ARG A 171 -10.81 11.68 -12.20
CA ARG A 171 -9.89 12.58 -12.92
C ARG A 171 -9.10 13.54 -12.05
N ASN A 172 -8.74 13.07 -10.87
CA ASN A 172 -7.96 13.80 -9.85
C ASN A 172 -6.52 13.27 -9.74
N GLU A 173 -5.85 13.00 -10.86
CA GLU A 173 -4.52 12.38 -10.95
C GLU A 173 -3.44 13.19 -10.23
N GLN A 174 -3.62 14.50 -10.10
CA GLN A 174 -2.69 15.36 -9.33
C GLN A 174 -2.53 14.92 -7.88
N TYR A 175 -3.57 14.38 -7.25
CA TYR A 175 -3.44 13.85 -5.88
C TYR A 175 -2.52 12.64 -5.81
N THR A 176 -2.43 11.85 -6.88
CA THR A 176 -1.48 10.72 -6.94
C THR A 176 -0.04 11.22 -6.79
N LEU A 177 0.32 12.33 -7.43
CA LEU A 177 1.65 12.92 -7.30
C LEU A 177 1.90 13.46 -5.89
N TRP A 178 0.97 14.26 -5.35
CA TRP A 178 1.11 14.83 -4.01
C TRP A 178 1.22 13.77 -2.91
N ILE A 179 0.43 12.71 -2.99
CA ILE A 179 0.49 11.59 -2.05
C ILE A 179 1.85 10.90 -2.12
N ASN A 180 2.38 10.65 -3.32
CA ASN A 180 3.68 9.99 -3.45
C ASN A 180 4.83 10.90 -3.00
N ILE A 181 4.73 12.22 -3.16
CA ILE A 181 5.67 13.18 -2.56
C ILE A 181 5.57 13.13 -1.03
N THR A 182 4.37 13.15 -0.46
CA THR A 182 4.17 13.04 1.00
C THR A 182 4.75 11.73 1.54
N LEU A 183 4.49 10.59 0.87
CA LEU A 183 5.08 9.30 1.21
C LEU A 183 6.60 9.32 1.11
N ALA A 184 7.16 9.95 0.07
CA ALA A 184 8.60 10.07 -0.12
C ALA A 184 9.24 10.86 1.04
N VAL A 185 8.68 12.02 1.38
CA VAL A 185 9.17 12.87 2.45
C VAL A 185 9.07 12.17 3.80
N SER A 186 7.91 11.58 4.13
CA SER A 186 7.73 10.89 5.40
C SER A 186 8.65 9.67 5.55
N ARG A 187 8.86 8.88 4.50
CA ARG A 187 9.79 7.75 4.48
C ARG A 187 11.23 8.18 4.69
N THR A 188 11.66 9.21 3.94
CA THR A 188 13.04 9.71 4.01
C THR A 188 13.34 10.28 5.40
N ILE A 189 12.44 11.12 5.92
CA ILE A 189 12.61 11.72 7.25
C ILE A 189 12.61 10.64 8.33
N SER A 190 11.65 9.73 8.30
CA SER A 190 11.50 8.71 9.34
C SER A 190 12.68 7.73 9.35
N ILE A 191 13.14 7.22 8.19
CA ILE A 191 14.29 6.32 8.16
C ILE A 191 15.59 7.04 8.56
N TYR A 192 15.77 8.30 8.13
CA TYR A 192 16.93 9.10 8.50
C TYR A 192 17.05 9.26 10.03
N PHE A 193 15.99 9.72 10.70
CA PHE A 193 15.99 9.81 12.16
C PHE A 193 16.06 8.45 12.85
N GLY A 194 15.49 7.41 12.23
CA GLY A 194 15.55 6.06 12.74
C GLY A 194 16.96 5.50 12.80
N VAL A 195 17.78 5.65 11.74
CA VAL A 195 19.15 5.13 11.72
C VAL A 195 20.09 5.86 12.69
N LEU A 196 19.79 7.11 13.04
CA LEU A 196 20.56 7.87 14.03
C LEU A 196 20.43 7.30 15.45
N THR A 197 19.49 6.41 15.71
CA THR A 197 19.34 5.73 17.02
C THR A 197 20.30 4.56 17.21
N GLU A 198 21.05 4.19 16.15
CA GLU A 198 21.99 3.05 16.14
C GLU A 198 21.34 1.70 16.46
N ASP A 199 20.01 1.63 16.57
CA ASP A 199 19.24 0.40 16.75
C ASP A 199 18.39 0.08 15.50
N PRO A 200 18.62 -1.08 14.85
CA PRO A 200 17.92 -1.44 13.61
C PRO A 200 16.41 -1.65 13.80
N LEU A 201 15.97 -2.09 14.99
CA LEU A 201 14.53 -2.23 15.26
C LEU A 201 13.85 -0.88 15.36
N THR A 202 14.46 0.06 16.06
CA THR A 202 13.99 1.44 16.15
C THR A 202 13.99 2.12 14.79
N ALA A 203 15.02 1.92 13.95
CA ALA A 203 15.06 2.43 12.59
C ALA A 203 13.87 1.94 11.75
N VAL A 204 13.57 0.65 11.82
CA VAL A 204 12.43 0.05 11.11
C VAL A 204 11.08 0.52 11.69
N LEU A 205 11.00 0.72 13.00
CA LEU A 205 9.80 1.28 13.64
C LEU A 205 9.51 2.70 13.15
N TYR A 206 10.52 3.59 13.12
CA TYR A 206 10.36 4.95 12.57
C TYR A 206 9.90 4.91 11.12
N PHE A 207 10.52 4.08 10.30
CA PHE A 207 10.09 3.89 8.91
C PHE A 207 8.66 3.39 8.80
N SER A 208 8.25 2.45 9.66
CA SER A 208 6.88 1.94 9.72
C SER A 208 5.87 3.04 10.06
N VAL A 209 6.16 3.87 11.07
CA VAL A 209 5.32 5.00 11.47
C VAL A 209 5.22 6.05 10.35
N GLY A 210 6.33 6.39 9.69
CA GLY A 210 6.31 7.31 8.55
C GLY A 210 5.43 6.81 7.40
N ASN A 211 5.49 5.51 7.09
CA ASN A 211 4.59 4.91 6.09
C ASN A 211 3.14 4.88 6.55
N LEU A 212 2.88 4.58 7.83
CA LEU A 212 1.54 4.59 8.41
C LEU A 212 0.87 5.95 8.19
N ILE A 213 1.57 7.03 8.53
CA ILE A 213 1.08 8.41 8.33
C ILE A 213 0.77 8.65 6.85
N GLY A 214 1.68 8.31 5.94
CA GLY A 214 1.50 8.53 4.51
C GLY A 214 0.33 7.75 3.91
N TYR A 215 0.18 6.47 4.24
CA TYR A 215 -0.94 5.67 3.75
C TYR A 215 -2.27 6.05 4.41
N PHE A 216 -2.26 6.44 5.67
CA PHE A 216 -3.44 6.99 6.35
C PHE A 216 -3.94 8.26 5.66
N ILE A 217 -3.05 9.22 5.37
CA ILE A 217 -3.38 10.43 4.60
C ILE A 217 -3.95 10.06 3.22
N THR A 218 -3.37 9.06 2.54
CA THR A 218 -3.88 8.57 1.25
C THR A 218 -5.35 8.14 1.36
N ASN A 219 -5.69 7.35 2.36
CA ASN A 219 -7.07 6.89 2.58
C ASN A 219 -8.01 8.06 2.93
N LEU A 220 -7.57 9.00 3.77
CA LEU A 220 -8.36 10.19 4.09
C LEU A 220 -8.66 11.04 2.85
N LEU A 221 -7.69 11.23 1.95
CA LEU A 221 -7.89 11.98 0.71
C LEU A 221 -8.89 11.31 -0.24
N VAL A 222 -8.89 9.97 -0.33
CA VAL A 222 -9.91 9.24 -1.10
C VAL A 222 -11.31 9.58 -0.58
N PHE A 223 -11.52 9.50 0.72
CA PHE A 223 -12.83 9.77 1.32
C PHE A 223 -13.19 11.25 1.33
N TYR A 224 -12.21 12.14 1.38
CA TYR A 224 -12.44 13.57 1.20
C TYR A 224 -12.99 13.89 -0.20
N ILE A 225 -12.40 13.30 -1.26
CA ILE A 225 -12.88 13.46 -2.65
C ILE A 225 -14.30 12.90 -2.80
N LEU A 226 -14.60 11.79 -2.14
CA LEU A 226 -15.92 11.16 -2.14
C LEU A 226 -16.93 11.85 -1.21
N LYS A 227 -16.54 12.94 -0.54
CA LYS A 227 -17.36 13.70 0.43
C LYS A 227 -17.95 12.82 1.54
N ALA A 228 -17.22 11.77 1.94
CA ALA A 228 -17.64 10.88 3.02
C ALA A 228 -17.39 11.49 4.40
N ASN A 229 -18.05 10.94 5.42
CA ASN A 229 -17.83 11.37 6.82
C ASN A 229 -16.49 10.84 7.34
N LEU A 230 -15.44 11.68 7.28
CA LEU A 230 -14.09 11.33 7.68
C LEU A 230 -13.99 10.92 9.14
N VAL A 231 -14.70 11.60 10.04
CA VAL A 231 -14.66 11.29 11.48
C VAL A 231 -15.18 9.88 11.74
N LYS A 232 -16.28 9.49 11.11
CA LYS A 232 -16.84 8.15 11.24
C LYS A 232 -15.85 7.08 10.73
N ILE A 233 -15.20 7.32 9.60
CA ILE A 233 -14.22 6.39 9.01
C ILE A 233 -13.03 6.24 9.94
N VAL A 234 -12.44 7.33 10.41
CA VAL A 234 -11.27 7.30 11.31
C VAL A 234 -11.59 6.57 12.62
N LEU A 235 -12.74 6.86 13.24
CA LEU A 235 -13.14 6.18 14.46
C LEU A 235 -13.35 4.67 14.24
N THR A 236 -13.94 4.30 13.11
CA THR A 236 -14.14 2.88 12.76
C THR A 236 -12.78 2.18 12.52
N ASP A 237 -11.85 2.83 11.81
CA ASP A 237 -10.51 2.30 11.55
C ASP A 237 -9.76 2.06 12.86
N ILE A 238 -9.74 3.06 13.74
CA ILE A 238 -9.08 2.97 15.05
C ILE A 238 -9.69 1.82 15.87
N ALA A 239 -11.02 1.73 15.93
CA ALA A 239 -11.69 0.68 16.69
C ALA A 239 -11.34 -0.73 16.18
N ILE A 240 -11.36 -0.95 14.85
CA ILE A 240 -11.06 -2.26 14.25
C ILE A 240 -9.57 -2.62 14.43
N ILE A 241 -8.66 -1.69 14.16
CA ILE A 241 -7.22 -1.95 14.27
C ILE A 241 -6.83 -2.22 15.72
N LEU A 242 -7.26 -1.37 16.66
CA LEU A 242 -6.93 -1.55 18.07
C LEU A 242 -7.52 -2.84 18.63
N SER A 243 -8.77 -3.17 18.30
CA SER A 243 -9.38 -4.41 18.77
C SER A 243 -8.68 -5.65 18.22
N SER A 244 -8.30 -5.62 16.94
CA SER A 244 -7.54 -6.71 16.29
C SER A 244 -6.15 -6.87 16.92
N PHE A 245 -5.40 -5.79 17.08
CA PHE A 245 -4.07 -5.84 17.68
C PHE A 245 -4.10 -6.27 19.15
N ALA A 246 -5.05 -5.76 19.92
CA ALA A 246 -5.26 -6.22 21.30
C ALA A 246 -5.59 -7.72 21.35
N PHE A 247 -6.51 -8.19 20.51
CA PHE A 247 -6.87 -9.60 20.44
C PHE A 247 -5.64 -10.50 20.16
N PHE A 248 -4.88 -10.20 19.11
CA PHE A 248 -3.71 -11.00 18.77
C PHE A 248 -2.57 -10.88 19.77
N TYR A 249 -2.40 -9.71 20.40
CA TYR A 249 -1.43 -9.53 21.48
C TYR A 249 -1.75 -10.39 22.72
N TYR A 250 -3.01 -10.41 23.16
CA TYR A 250 -3.43 -11.28 24.27
C TYR A 250 -3.35 -12.74 23.89
N LEU A 251 -3.65 -13.12 22.66
CA LEU A 251 -3.50 -14.47 22.16
C LEU A 251 -2.01 -14.91 22.21
N ASN A 252 -1.09 -14.04 21.83
CA ASN A 252 0.36 -14.30 21.92
C ASN A 252 0.80 -14.49 23.38
N LEU A 253 0.38 -13.62 24.30
CA LEU A 253 0.69 -13.76 25.72
C LEU A 253 0.16 -15.06 26.30
N TRP A 254 -1.00 -15.51 25.86
CA TRP A 254 -1.56 -16.81 26.30
C TRP A 254 -0.76 -17.98 25.72
N PHE A 255 -0.35 -17.90 24.46
CA PHE A 255 0.45 -18.92 23.77
C PHE A 255 1.84 -19.10 24.37
N ILE A 256 2.49 -18.03 24.85
CA ILE A 256 3.81 -18.08 25.49
C ILE A 256 3.73 -18.70 26.90
N LYS A 257 2.57 -18.69 27.55
CA LYS A 257 2.38 -19.24 28.89
C LYS A 257 2.09 -20.75 28.92
N ILE A 258 1.79 -21.36 27.74
CA ILE A 258 1.61 -22.80 27.58
C ILE A 258 2.92 -23.44 27.15
#